data_7f69e2d6e854759e79cb693faeef4fdf
#
_entry.id   7f69e2d6e854759e79cb693faeef4fdf
#
_cell.length_a   1.000
_cell.length_b   1.000
_cell.length_c   1.000
_cell.angle_alpha   90.00
_cell.angle_beta   90.00
_cell.angle_gamma   90.00
#
_symmetry.space_group_name_H-M   'P 1'
#
loop_
_entity.id
_entity.type
_entity.pdbx_description
1 polymer ?
#
loop_
_entity_poly.entity_id
_entity_poly.type
_entity_poly.pdbx_seq_one_letter_code
_entity_poly.pdbx_strand_id
1 'polypeptide(L)'
;FVKITRLNKLLILAMLAFIIGFSIFSLMRFPLLDFKQNLYGFTTDFINLVVIFTIFFMVQCSQLAKKAYLYVSIGLMLWIVASTADVLDEVIHQPLWISNYVEDLCRTLGMLITVYGLFKTMHFMQRMHNRLAQEFIMDDLTKVYNRRCFYQHVKEEVNNPYTVLIIDLDHFKRINDDFGHDVGDQVLKQFADKVNHLFKNENIFARIGGEEFAAYLPSYELDEVLNFAQTILETARTITVQNQRSLTVSIGIAHRSSDQSFENVMKRADQALYRAKKAGRDRLEVA
;
A
#
# COMPACT_ATOMS: atom_id res chain seq x y z
N PHE A 1 -23.42 -0.08 -5.39
CA PHE A 1 -24.04 1.26 -5.48
C PHE A 1 -23.74 2.02 -4.19
N VAL A 2 -22.92 3.08 -4.26
CA VAL A 2 -22.62 3.95 -3.11
C VAL A 2 -23.89 4.75 -2.79
N LYS A 3 -24.40 4.64 -1.57
CA LYS A 3 -25.56 5.45 -1.12
C LYS A 3 -25.14 6.92 -1.05
N ILE A 4 -25.63 7.74 -1.97
CA ILE A 4 -25.44 9.20 -1.94
C ILE A 4 -26.09 9.76 -0.65
N THR A 5 -25.32 10.49 0.16
CA THR A 5 -25.82 11.09 1.39
C THR A 5 -26.87 12.18 1.11
N ARG A 6 -27.69 12.53 2.11
CA ARG A 6 -28.67 13.63 1.98
C ARG A 6 -27.97 14.95 1.66
N LEU A 7 -26.81 15.20 2.25
CA LEU A 7 -26.01 16.41 2.00
C LEU A 7 -25.53 16.46 0.53
N ASN A 8 -25.02 15.35 -0.01
CA ASN A 8 -24.53 15.32 -1.40
C ASN A 8 -25.66 15.56 -2.40
N LYS A 9 -26.86 14.99 -2.15
CA LYS A 9 -28.04 15.30 -2.97
C LYS A 9 -28.43 16.76 -2.93
N LEU A 10 -28.36 17.38 -1.75
CA LEU A 10 -28.65 18.79 -1.57
C LEU A 10 -27.64 19.67 -2.33
N LEU A 11 -26.35 19.33 -2.29
CA LEU A 11 -25.30 20.05 -3.03
C LEU A 11 -25.52 19.96 -4.55
N ILE A 12 -25.86 18.79 -5.07
CA ILE A 12 -26.18 18.61 -6.50
C ILE A 12 -27.38 19.46 -6.89
N LEU A 13 -28.48 19.42 -6.11
CA LEU A 13 -29.67 20.20 -6.38
C LEU A 13 -29.41 21.71 -6.27
N ALA A 14 -28.60 22.15 -5.31
CA ALA A 14 -28.23 23.55 -5.14
C ALA A 14 -27.42 24.06 -6.34
N MET A 15 -26.48 23.25 -6.88
CA MET A 15 -25.72 23.63 -8.07
C MET A 15 -26.58 23.68 -9.33
N LEU A 16 -27.51 22.75 -9.51
CA LEU A 16 -28.47 22.79 -10.61
C LEU A 16 -29.39 24.05 -10.51
N ALA A 17 -29.89 24.33 -9.31
CA ALA A 17 -30.69 25.51 -9.06
C ALA A 17 -29.90 26.81 -9.31
N PHE A 18 -28.61 26.84 -8.96
CA PHE A 18 -27.72 27.97 -9.25
C PHE A 18 -27.56 28.16 -10.77
N ILE A 19 -27.21 27.09 -11.52
CA ILE A 19 -27.04 27.17 -12.99
C ILE A 19 -28.30 27.74 -13.64
N ILE A 20 -29.46 27.18 -13.31
CA ILE A 20 -30.74 27.61 -13.88
C ILE A 20 -31.07 29.06 -13.46
N GLY A 21 -30.96 29.38 -12.17
CA GLY A 21 -31.31 30.69 -11.64
C GLY A 21 -30.40 31.80 -12.15
N PHE A 22 -29.07 31.54 -12.22
CA PHE A 22 -28.10 32.49 -12.76
C PHE A 22 -28.30 32.71 -14.25
N SER A 23 -28.62 31.66 -15.01
CA SER A 23 -28.92 31.76 -16.45
C SER A 23 -30.18 32.59 -16.71
N ILE A 24 -31.26 32.31 -15.97
CA ILE A 24 -32.50 33.09 -16.12
C ILE A 24 -32.27 34.57 -15.75
N PHE A 25 -31.61 34.84 -14.60
CA PHE A 25 -31.29 36.21 -14.18
C PHE A 25 -30.49 36.96 -15.25
N SER A 26 -29.45 36.34 -15.80
CA SER A 26 -28.55 36.94 -16.78
C SER A 26 -29.27 37.23 -18.11
N LEU A 27 -30.08 36.28 -18.59
CA LEU A 27 -30.88 36.46 -19.82
C LEU A 27 -31.96 37.54 -19.68
N MET A 28 -32.50 37.74 -18.48
CA MET A 28 -33.50 38.83 -18.23
C MET A 28 -32.84 40.20 -18.06
N ARG A 29 -31.58 40.27 -17.64
CA ARG A 29 -30.93 41.53 -17.24
C ARG A 29 -30.03 42.12 -18.32
N PHE A 30 -29.43 41.31 -19.20
CA PHE A 30 -28.43 41.75 -20.17
C PHE A 30 -28.90 41.55 -21.60
N PRO A 31 -28.47 42.43 -22.55
CA PRO A 31 -28.87 42.34 -23.95
C PRO A 31 -28.28 41.08 -24.63
N LEU A 32 -29.10 40.48 -25.50
CA LEU A 32 -28.71 39.29 -26.28
C LEU A 32 -27.72 39.65 -27.39
N LEU A 33 -26.76 38.73 -27.61
CA LEU A 33 -25.85 38.71 -28.75
C LEU A 33 -26.51 38.00 -29.93
N ASP A 34 -25.96 38.22 -31.14
CA ASP A 34 -26.34 37.43 -32.32
C ASP A 34 -25.72 36.00 -32.23
N PHE A 35 -26.50 35.09 -31.66
CA PHE A 35 -26.14 33.71 -31.35
C PHE A 35 -25.56 32.94 -32.53
N LYS A 36 -25.92 33.30 -33.77
CA LYS A 36 -25.41 32.58 -34.97
C LYS A 36 -23.92 32.78 -35.21
N GLN A 37 -23.34 33.86 -34.73
CA GLN A 37 -21.93 34.17 -34.91
C GLN A 37 -21.04 33.41 -33.92
N ASN A 38 -21.57 33.05 -32.73
CA ASN A 38 -20.84 32.46 -31.60
C ASN A 38 -21.22 31.01 -31.31
N LEU A 39 -21.86 30.32 -32.27
CA LEU A 39 -22.35 28.94 -32.04
C LEU A 39 -21.24 27.96 -31.67
N TYR A 40 -20.02 28.13 -32.21
CA TYR A 40 -18.88 27.25 -31.87
C TYR A 40 -18.40 27.49 -30.44
N GLY A 41 -18.24 28.73 -30.02
CA GLY A 41 -17.89 29.08 -28.62
C GLY A 41 -18.92 28.50 -27.63
N PHE A 42 -20.20 28.79 -27.87
CA PHE A 42 -21.29 28.25 -27.04
C PHE A 42 -21.25 26.71 -26.91
N THR A 43 -21.04 25.99 -28.02
CA THR A 43 -21.02 24.52 -27.96
C THR A 43 -19.85 23.99 -27.16
N THR A 44 -18.66 24.60 -27.32
CA THR A 44 -17.46 24.20 -26.57
C THR A 44 -17.60 24.46 -25.07
N ASP A 45 -18.12 25.62 -24.69
CA ASP A 45 -18.28 26.01 -23.29
C ASP A 45 -19.41 25.24 -22.59
N PHE A 46 -20.48 24.96 -23.34
CA PHE A 46 -21.54 24.07 -22.85
C PHE A 46 -21.04 22.64 -22.58
N ILE A 47 -20.22 22.07 -23.50
CA ILE A 47 -19.59 20.77 -23.30
C ILE A 47 -18.68 20.80 -22.06
N ASN A 48 -17.86 21.84 -21.88
CA ASN A 48 -17.01 22.02 -20.72
C ASN A 48 -17.82 22.05 -19.43
N LEU A 49 -18.91 22.79 -19.38
CA LEU A 49 -19.82 22.85 -18.22
C LEU A 49 -20.39 21.46 -17.89
N VAL A 50 -20.85 20.71 -18.90
CA VAL A 50 -21.37 19.36 -18.72
C VAL A 50 -20.29 18.41 -18.16
N VAL A 51 -19.06 18.49 -18.69
CA VAL A 51 -17.95 17.66 -18.21
C VAL A 51 -17.63 17.97 -16.75
N ILE A 52 -17.48 19.25 -16.38
CA ILE A 52 -17.16 19.66 -15.00
C ILE A 52 -18.29 19.26 -14.05
N PHE A 53 -19.55 19.45 -14.44
CA PHE A 53 -20.69 19.01 -13.64
C PHE A 53 -20.73 17.49 -13.47
N THR A 54 -20.38 16.73 -14.50
CA THR A 54 -20.27 15.25 -14.41
C THR A 54 -19.19 14.82 -13.42
N ILE A 55 -18.02 15.48 -13.46
CA ILE A 55 -16.93 15.24 -12.48
C ILE A 55 -17.41 15.57 -11.07
N PHE A 56 -18.09 16.71 -10.89
CA PHE A 56 -18.66 17.10 -9.60
C PHE A 56 -19.64 16.04 -9.10
N PHE A 57 -20.55 15.57 -9.95
CA PHE A 57 -21.50 14.50 -9.62
C PHE A 57 -20.77 13.20 -9.20
N MET A 58 -19.73 12.79 -9.94
CA MET A 58 -18.93 11.62 -9.58
C MET A 58 -18.27 11.77 -8.20
N VAL A 59 -17.76 12.97 -7.88
CA VAL A 59 -17.18 13.26 -6.57
C VAL A 59 -18.25 13.15 -5.46
N GLN A 60 -19.48 13.61 -5.71
CA GLN A 60 -20.58 13.47 -4.75
C GLN A 60 -20.98 11.99 -4.53
N CYS A 61 -20.73 11.12 -5.49
CA CYS A 61 -20.96 9.68 -5.39
C CYS A 61 -19.76 8.90 -4.79
N SER A 62 -18.61 9.55 -4.60
CA SER A 62 -17.38 8.91 -4.13
C SER A 62 -17.24 8.91 -2.61
N GLN A 63 -16.45 7.98 -2.08
CA GLN A 63 -16.08 7.92 -0.65
C GLN A 63 -14.67 8.49 -0.42
N LEU A 64 -14.47 9.75 -0.78
CA LEU A 64 -13.21 10.43 -0.52
C LEU A 64 -13.03 10.74 0.97
N ALA A 65 -11.79 10.87 1.43
CA ALA A 65 -11.48 11.35 2.77
C ALA A 65 -12.11 12.73 3.00
N LYS A 66 -12.77 12.93 4.14
CA LYS A 66 -13.62 14.11 4.44
C LYS A 66 -12.96 15.45 4.08
N LYS A 67 -11.68 15.64 4.39
CA LYS A 67 -10.95 16.89 4.06
C LYS A 67 -10.71 17.05 2.56
N ALA A 68 -10.30 15.97 1.88
CA ALA A 68 -10.07 15.99 0.44
C ALA A 68 -11.38 16.21 -0.34
N TYR A 69 -12.44 15.50 0.06
CA TYR A 69 -13.79 15.71 -0.47
C TYR A 69 -14.23 17.17 -0.40
N LEU A 70 -14.00 17.83 0.74
CA LEU A 70 -14.39 19.23 0.92
C LEU A 70 -13.67 20.15 -0.09
N TYR A 71 -12.34 20.04 -0.22
CA TYR A 71 -11.59 20.88 -1.16
C TYR A 71 -11.97 20.61 -2.61
N VAL A 72 -12.06 19.35 -3.03
CA VAL A 72 -12.45 19.02 -4.41
C VAL A 72 -13.87 19.51 -4.72
N SER A 73 -14.82 19.33 -3.78
CA SER A 73 -16.21 19.80 -3.99
C SER A 73 -16.29 21.32 -4.09
N ILE A 74 -15.63 22.07 -3.20
CA ILE A 74 -15.62 23.54 -3.25
C ILE A 74 -14.96 24.03 -4.53
N GLY A 75 -13.80 23.45 -4.91
CA GLY A 75 -13.10 23.84 -6.13
C GLY A 75 -13.94 23.61 -7.40
N LEU A 76 -14.59 22.45 -7.50
CA LEU A 76 -15.48 22.14 -8.62
C LEU A 76 -16.75 23.04 -8.63
N MET A 77 -17.30 23.38 -7.48
CA MET A 77 -18.43 24.32 -7.40
C MET A 77 -18.05 25.71 -7.94
N LEU A 78 -16.89 26.25 -7.57
CA LEU A 78 -16.37 27.50 -8.11
C LEU A 78 -16.13 27.40 -9.62
N TRP A 79 -15.61 26.28 -10.08
CA TRP A 79 -15.38 26.06 -11.51
C TRP A 79 -16.68 25.94 -12.31
N ILE A 80 -17.73 25.31 -11.76
CA ILE A 80 -19.08 25.29 -12.37
C ILE A 80 -19.67 26.71 -12.47
N VAL A 81 -19.47 27.53 -11.43
CA VAL A 81 -19.91 28.93 -11.44
C VAL A 81 -19.26 29.69 -12.61
N ALA A 82 -17.95 29.56 -12.75
CA ALA A 82 -17.20 30.18 -13.85
C ALA A 82 -17.67 29.68 -15.23
N SER A 83 -17.74 28.34 -15.41
CA SER A 83 -18.17 27.77 -16.70
C SER A 83 -19.61 28.08 -17.06
N THR A 84 -20.46 28.38 -16.07
CA THR A 84 -21.84 28.87 -16.35
C THR A 84 -21.78 30.28 -16.90
N ALA A 85 -20.87 31.14 -16.39
CA ALA A 85 -20.67 32.49 -16.92
C ALA A 85 -20.07 32.46 -18.35
N ASP A 86 -19.12 31.56 -18.63
CA ASP A 86 -18.56 31.35 -19.98
C ASP A 86 -19.64 31.05 -21.01
N VAL A 87 -20.50 30.06 -20.72
CA VAL A 87 -21.61 29.70 -21.62
C VAL A 87 -22.54 30.89 -21.87
N LEU A 88 -22.75 31.74 -20.88
CA LEU A 88 -23.62 32.91 -20.99
C LEU A 88 -22.94 34.04 -21.77
N ASP A 89 -21.63 34.21 -21.69
CA ASP A 89 -20.89 35.25 -22.43
C ASP A 89 -21.03 35.10 -23.95
N GLU A 90 -21.25 33.89 -24.44
CA GLU A 90 -21.51 33.58 -25.84
C GLU A 90 -22.96 33.96 -26.30
N VAL A 91 -23.83 34.23 -25.35
CA VAL A 91 -25.26 34.50 -25.64
C VAL A 91 -25.68 35.92 -25.32
N ILE A 92 -25.04 36.59 -24.35
CA ILE A 92 -25.38 37.90 -23.82
C ILE A 92 -24.16 38.81 -23.70
N HIS A 93 -24.37 40.12 -23.83
CA HIS A 93 -23.31 41.08 -23.48
C HIS A 93 -23.13 41.18 -21.96
N GLN A 94 -22.15 40.47 -21.44
CA GLN A 94 -21.81 40.49 -20.02
C GLN A 94 -21.00 41.74 -19.66
N PRO A 95 -21.26 42.35 -18.48
CA PRO A 95 -20.41 43.42 -17.96
C PRO A 95 -19.06 42.89 -17.49
N LEU A 96 -18.00 43.67 -17.66
CA LEU A 96 -16.60 43.29 -17.37
C LEU A 96 -16.38 42.75 -15.94
N TRP A 97 -17.19 43.18 -14.97
CA TRP A 97 -17.06 42.67 -13.61
C TRP A 97 -17.48 41.19 -13.48
N ILE A 98 -18.41 40.69 -14.31
CA ILE A 98 -18.77 39.27 -14.35
C ILE A 98 -17.61 38.46 -14.94
N SER A 99 -17.06 38.89 -16.08
CA SER A 99 -15.92 38.22 -16.71
C SER A 99 -14.71 38.19 -15.76
N ASN A 100 -14.30 39.30 -15.18
CA ASN A 100 -13.09 39.36 -14.35
C ASN A 100 -13.25 38.63 -12.99
N TYR A 101 -14.40 38.76 -12.30
CA TYR A 101 -14.56 38.26 -10.92
C TYR A 101 -15.35 36.96 -10.84
N VAL A 102 -16.33 36.73 -11.68
CA VAL A 102 -17.12 35.50 -11.64
C VAL A 102 -16.48 34.43 -12.51
N GLU A 103 -16.09 34.76 -13.73
CA GLU A 103 -15.49 33.83 -14.68
C GLU A 103 -14.03 33.54 -14.32
N ASP A 104 -13.11 34.51 -14.50
CA ASP A 104 -11.67 34.30 -14.38
C ASP A 104 -11.22 33.97 -12.97
N LEU A 105 -11.71 34.74 -11.96
CA LEU A 105 -11.28 34.51 -10.57
C LEU A 105 -11.83 33.19 -10.02
N CYS A 106 -13.13 32.91 -10.24
CA CYS A 106 -13.72 31.65 -9.76
C CYS A 106 -13.13 30.45 -10.48
N ARG A 107 -12.81 30.54 -11.78
CA ARG A 107 -12.12 29.48 -12.55
C ARG A 107 -10.76 29.20 -11.95
N THR A 108 -9.93 30.22 -11.80
CA THR A 108 -8.57 30.09 -11.29
C THR A 108 -8.54 29.53 -9.87
N LEU A 109 -9.34 30.10 -8.96
CA LEU A 109 -9.45 29.60 -7.59
C LEU A 109 -10.03 28.18 -7.53
N GLY A 110 -11.05 27.91 -8.35
CA GLY A 110 -11.67 26.60 -8.47
C GLY A 110 -10.67 25.52 -8.90
N MET A 111 -9.86 25.80 -9.93
CA MET A 111 -8.80 24.91 -10.38
C MET A 111 -7.75 24.65 -9.30
N LEU A 112 -7.22 25.71 -8.67
CA LEU A 112 -6.19 25.59 -7.63
C LEU A 112 -6.69 24.78 -6.42
N ILE A 113 -7.90 25.05 -5.94
CA ILE A 113 -8.50 24.33 -4.81
C ILE A 113 -8.77 22.87 -5.20
N THR A 114 -9.23 22.59 -6.42
CA THR A 114 -9.45 21.22 -6.92
C THR A 114 -8.13 20.45 -6.98
N VAL A 115 -7.08 21.02 -7.55
CA VAL A 115 -5.74 20.42 -7.62
C VAL A 115 -5.18 20.12 -6.22
N TYR A 116 -5.33 21.06 -5.29
CA TYR A 116 -4.94 20.86 -3.91
C TYR A 116 -5.73 19.72 -3.25
N GLY A 117 -7.04 19.63 -3.50
CA GLY A 117 -7.87 18.53 -3.01
C GLY A 117 -7.48 17.18 -3.58
N LEU A 118 -7.15 17.11 -4.87
CA LEU A 118 -6.64 15.89 -5.52
C LEU A 118 -5.28 15.46 -4.95
N PHE A 119 -4.37 16.41 -4.74
CA PHE A 119 -3.09 16.15 -4.09
C PHE A 119 -3.28 15.55 -2.68
N LYS A 120 -4.22 16.10 -1.89
CA LYS A 120 -4.57 15.54 -0.57
C LYS A 120 -5.15 14.12 -0.66
N THR A 121 -5.96 13.84 -1.68
CA THR A 121 -6.52 12.50 -1.93
C THR A 121 -5.39 11.50 -2.22
N MET A 122 -4.49 11.83 -3.13
CA MET A 122 -3.36 10.97 -3.50
C MET A 122 -2.47 10.68 -2.28
N HIS A 123 -2.16 11.69 -1.50
CA HIS A 123 -1.35 11.55 -0.30
C HIS A 123 -2.02 10.70 0.79
N PHE A 124 -3.35 10.82 0.94
CA PHE A 124 -4.13 9.96 1.83
C PHE A 124 -4.12 8.50 1.35
N MET A 125 -4.33 8.25 0.06
CA MET A 125 -4.28 6.91 -0.50
C MET A 125 -2.91 6.24 -0.35
N GLN A 126 -1.83 6.99 -0.58
CA GLN A 126 -0.47 6.50 -0.33
C GLN A 126 -0.25 6.09 1.14
N ARG A 127 -0.68 6.93 2.08
CA ARG A 127 -0.58 6.61 3.51
C ARG A 127 -1.40 5.38 3.87
N MET A 128 -2.60 5.25 3.32
CA MET A 128 -3.47 4.10 3.56
C MET A 128 -2.86 2.81 3.01
N HIS A 129 -2.33 2.87 1.77
CA HIS A 129 -1.62 1.76 1.15
C HIS A 129 -0.40 1.33 1.99
N ASN A 130 0.40 2.29 2.46
CA ASN A 130 1.56 2.00 3.30
C ASN A 130 1.16 1.40 4.66
N ARG A 131 0.07 1.88 5.29
CA ARG A 131 -0.46 1.30 6.53
C ARG A 131 -0.94 -0.13 6.33
N LEU A 132 -1.76 -0.39 5.30
CA LEU A 132 -2.20 -1.74 4.98
C LEU A 132 -1.01 -2.67 4.71
N ALA A 133 0.02 -2.18 4.00
CA ALA A 133 1.24 -2.94 3.79
C ALA A 133 2.05 -3.19 5.08
N GLN A 134 1.93 -2.33 6.10
CA GLN A 134 2.57 -2.51 7.42
C GLN A 134 1.79 -3.45 8.34
N GLU A 135 0.47 -3.58 8.18
CA GLU A 135 -0.36 -4.48 8.99
C GLU A 135 -0.08 -5.96 8.69
N PHE A 136 0.44 -6.27 7.49
CA PHE A 136 0.84 -7.63 7.13
C PHE A 136 2.30 -7.88 7.52
N ILE A 137 2.56 -8.09 8.82
CA ILE A 137 3.88 -8.45 9.37
C ILE A 137 4.09 -9.97 9.46
N MET A 138 3.03 -10.74 9.31
CA MET A 138 3.05 -12.20 9.39
C MET A 138 2.99 -12.83 7.99
N ASP A 139 3.55 -14.03 7.86
CA ASP A 139 3.38 -14.87 6.69
C ASP A 139 1.99 -15.54 6.73
N ASP A 140 1.25 -15.47 5.62
CA ASP A 140 -0.15 -15.96 5.58
C ASP A 140 -0.28 -17.46 5.79
N LEU A 141 0.70 -18.24 5.34
CA LEU A 141 0.69 -19.70 5.44
C LEU A 141 1.10 -20.17 6.83
N THR A 142 2.23 -19.67 7.32
CA THR A 142 2.93 -20.21 8.50
C THR A 142 2.65 -19.43 9.78
N LYS A 143 2.08 -18.22 9.69
CA LYS A 143 1.75 -17.34 10.83
C LYS A 143 2.95 -16.95 11.71
N VAL A 144 4.18 -17.14 11.23
CA VAL A 144 5.38 -16.49 11.78
C VAL A 144 5.62 -15.16 11.06
N TYR A 145 6.58 -14.36 11.50
CA TYR A 145 6.89 -13.11 10.81
C TYR A 145 7.25 -13.35 9.35
N ASN A 146 6.96 -12.39 8.49
CA ASN A 146 7.33 -12.47 7.08
C ASN A 146 8.72 -11.84 6.83
N ARG A 147 9.24 -12.04 5.61
CA ARG A 147 10.50 -11.48 5.14
C ARG A 147 10.62 -9.97 5.40
N ARG A 148 9.55 -9.21 5.13
CA ARG A 148 9.57 -7.75 5.28
C ARG A 148 9.78 -7.34 6.73
N CYS A 149 9.05 -7.95 7.67
CA CYS A 149 9.17 -7.70 9.09
C CYS A 149 10.59 -8.00 9.58
N PHE A 150 11.15 -9.17 9.21
CA PHE A 150 12.50 -9.57 9.56
C PHE A 150 13.56 -8.55 9.10
N TYR A 151 13.54 -8.18 7.81
CA TYR A 151 14.50 -7.24 7.24
C TYR A 151 14.38 -5.83 7.84
N GLN A 152 13.16 -5.38 8.13
CA GLN A 152 12.96 -4.08 8.75
C GLN A 152 13.51 -4.06 10.18
N HIS A 153 13.17 -5.06 10.99
CA HIS A 153 13.62 -5.13 12.38
C HIS A 153 15.15 -5.21 12.49
N VAL A 154 15.79 -6.12 11.75
CA VAL A 154 17.23 -6.31 11.84
C VAL A 154 18.03 -5.11 11.32
N LYS A 155 17.47 -4.34 10.35
CA LYS A 155 18.07 -3.09 9.88
C LYS A 155 18.01 -1.95 10.91
N GLU A 156 17.00 -1.95 11.76
CA GLU A 156 16.85 -0.94 12.82
C GLU A 156 17.84 -1.16 13.97
N GLU A 157 18.36 -2.39 14.14
CA GLU A 157 19.36 -2.77 15.14
C GLU A 157 20.80 -2.36 14.71
N VAL A 158 21.04 -1.07 14.61
CA VAL A 158 22.31 -0.55 14.04
C VAL A 158 23.49 -0.69 15.00
N ASN A 159 23.26 -0.68 16.33
CA ASN A 159 24.33 -0.51 17.33
C ASN A 159 24.61 -1.76 18.19
N ASN A 160 23.73 -2.76 18.15
CA ASN A 160 23.86 -3.93 19.04
C ASN A 160 24.45 -5.14 18.31
N PRO A 161 25.28 -5.95 18.98
CA PRO A 161 25.66 -7.26 18.46
C PRO A 161 24.45 -8.17 18.37
N TYR A 162 24.35 -8.96 17.32
CA TYR A 162 23.29 -9.95 17.14
C TYR A 162 23.76 -11.11 16.28
N THR A 163 23.00 -12.19 16.30
CA THR A 163 23.25 -13.34 15.42
C THR A 163 22.04 -13.57 14.51
N VAL A 164 22.31 -13.85 13.26
CA VAL A 164 21.32 -14.27 12.27
C VAL A 164 21.52 -15.74 11.95
N LEU A 165 20.43 -16.49 11.95
CA LEU A 165 20.33 -17.84 11.42
C LEU A 165 19.52 -17.79 10.12
N ILE A 166 20.00 -18.44 9.07
CA ILE A 166 19.21 -18.75 7.87
C ILE A 166 19.01 -20.26 7.83
N ILE A 167 17.76 -20.67 7.73
CA ILE A 167 17.30 -22.05 7.86
C ILE A 167 16.57 -22.43 6.58
N ASP A 168 16.89 -23.58 6.02
CA ASP A 168 16.27 -24.08 4.80
C ASP A 168 15.84 -25.53 4.98
N LEU A 169 14.61 -25.86 4.57
CA LEU A 169 14.08 -27.21 4.66
C LEU A 169 14.71 -28.10 3.59
N ASP A 170 15.44 -29.11 4.02
CA ASP A 170 16.16 -29.99 3.11
C ASP A 170 15.22 -30.78 2.22
N HIS A 171 15.53 -30.76 0.91
CA HIS A 171 14.78 -31.52 -0.10
C HIS A 171 13.27 -31.17 -0.15
N PHE A 172 12.87 -29.96 0.21
CA PHE A 172 11.47 -29.54 0.26
C PHE A 172 10.79 -29.66 -1.11
N LYS A 173 11.50 -29.32 -2.20
CA LYS A 173 10.98 -29.54 -3.56
C LYS A 173 10.58 -31.00 -3.79
N ARG A 174 11.37 -31.96 -3.32
CA ARG A 174 11.06 -33.38 -3.45
C ARG A 174 9.82 -33.77 -2.63
N ILE A 175 9.57 -33.13 -1.48
CA ILE A 175 8.33 -33.32 -0.71
C ILE A 175 7.12 -32.88 -1.56
N ASN A 176 7.20 -31.73 -2.19
CA ASN A 176 6.14 -31.26 -3.09
C ASN A 176 5.95 -32.16 -4.31
N ASP A 177 7.05 -32.61 -4.92
CA ASP A 177 6.99 -33.46 -6.12
C ASP A 177 6.43 -34.86 -5.80
N ASP A 178 6.76 -35.44 -4.64
CA ASP A 178 6.34 -36.79 -4.21
C ASP A 178 4.92 -36.79 -3.63
N PHE A 179 4.48 -35.75 -2.90
CA PHE A 179 3.27 -35.74 -2.08
C PHE A 179 2.29 -34.59 -2.37
N GLY A 180 2.64 -33.70 -3.28
CA GLY A 180 1.83 -32.51 -3.62
C GLY A 180 2.05 -31.32 -2.72
N HIS A 181 1.66 -30.13 -3.22
CA HIS A 181 1.84 -28.85 -2.54
C HIS A 181 1.08 -28.75 -1.21
N ASP A 182 -0.09 -29.38 -1.09
CA ASP A 182 -0.86 -29.37 0.16
C ASP A 182 -0.11 -30.02 1.32
N VAL A 183 0.65 -31.10 1.04
CA VAL A 183 1.51 -31.74 2.03
C VAL A 183 2.71 -30.87 2.36
N GLY A 184 3.33 -30.24 1.35
CA GLY A 184 4.40 -29.27 1.57
C GLY A 184 3.96 -28.11 2.46
N ASP A 185 2.77 -27.55 2.22
CA ASP A 185 2.20 -26.49 3.05
C ASP A 185 1.94 -26.92 4.50
N GLN A 186 1.50 -28.17 4.71
CA GLN A 186 1.37 -28.74 6.05
C GLN A 186 2.71 -28.88 6.76
N VAL A 187 3.76 -29.32 6.04
CA VAL A 187 5.13 -29.43 6.58
C VAL A 187 5.66 -28.04 6.98
N LEU A 188 5.48 -27.03 6.13
CA LEU A 188 5.88 -25.65 6.45
C LEU A 188 5.17 -25.12 7.69
N LYS A 189 3.85 -25.35 7.82
CA LYS A 189 3.06 -24.96 9.00
C LYS A 189 3.55 -25.65 10.27
N GLN A 190 3.77 -26.97 10.20
CA GLN A 190 4.23 -27.76 11.36
C GLN A 190 5.64 -27.33 11.79
N PHE A 191 6.55 -27.10 10.83
CA PHE A 191 7.89 -26.61 11.13
C PHE A 191 7.84 -25.24 11.79
N ALA A 192 7.12 -24.29 11.18
CA ALA A 192 6.99 -22.95 11.70
C ALA A 192 6.39 -22.93 13.11
N ASP A 193 5.32 -23.68 13.35
CA ASP A 193 4.64 -23.75 14.65
C ASP A 193 5.59 -24.32 15.73
N LYS A 194 6.19 -25.49 15.49
CA LYS A 194 7.08 -26.12 16.47
C LYS A 194 8.30 -25.28 16.78
N VAL A 195 8.93 -24.69 15.76
CA VAL A 195 10.15 -23.89 15.93
C VAL A 195 9.82 -22.54 16.56
N ASN A 196 8.69 -21.92 16.22
CA ASN A 196 8.28 -20.65 16.80
C ASN A 196 8.11 -20.72 18.33
N HIS A 197 7.70 -21.86 18.88
CA HIS A 197 7.60 -22.06 20.32
C HIS A 197 8.94 -22.06 21.07
N LEU A 198 10.07 -22.19 20.35
CA LEU A 198 11.40 -22.09 20.94
C LEU A 198 11.84 -20.63 21.15
N PHE A 199 11.22 -19.69 20.44
CA PHE A 199 11.59 -18.28 20.45
C PHE A 199 10.94 -17.53 21.63
N LYS A 200 11.73 -16.64 22.26
CA LYS A 200 11.29 -15.72 23.31
C LYS A 200 10.96 -14.36 22.68
N ASN A 201 10.31 -13.47 23.46
CA ASN A 201 9.77 -12.19 22.97
C ASN A 201 10.77 -11.23 22.29
N GLU A 202 12.07 -11.36 22.57
CA GLU A 202 13.12 -10.50 21.99
C GLU A 202 13.69 -11.06 20.68
N ASN A 203 13.34 -12.30 20.34
CA ASN A 203 13.84 -12.99 19.17
C ASN A 203 12.83 -12.85 18.03
N ILE A 204 13.31 -12.83 16.78
CA ILE A 204 12.43 -12.87 15.61
C ILE A 204 12.65 -14.16 14.85
N PHE A 205 11.56 -14.84 14.54
CA PHE A 205 11.51 -15.95 13.63
C PHE A 205 10.59 -15.64 12.47
N ALA A 206 11.09 -15.74 11.26
CA ALA A 206 10.39 -15.30 10.07
C ALA A 206 10.57 -16.29 8.89
N ARG A 207 9.57 -16.37 8.04
CA ARG A 207 9.67 -17.01 6.73
C ARG A 207 10.13 -15.97 5.71
N ILE A 208 11.29 -16.21 5.09
CA ILE A 208 11.92 -15.25 4.16
C ILE A 208 11.87 -15.68 2.69
N GLY A 209 11.54 -16.94 2.43
CA GLY A 209 11.42 -17.52 1.11
C GLY A 209 10.36 -18.62 1.04
N GLY A 210 10.36 -19.41 -0.02
CA GLY A 210 9.41 -20.50 -0.19
C GLY A 210 9.56 -21.58 0.90
N GLU A 211 10.78 -22.02 1.13
CA GLU A 211 11.18 -23.05 2.11
C GLU A 211 12.26 -22.54 3.08
N GLU A 212 12.52 -21.20 3.03
CA GLU A 212 13.57 -20.56 3.80
C GLU A 212 12.97 -19.76 4.97
N PHE A 213 13.58 -19.94 6.13
CA PHE A 213 13.29 -19.20 7.35
C PHE A 213 14.53 -18.47 7.85
N ALA A 214 14.33 -17.41 8.62
CA ALA A 214 15.42 -16.70 9.28
C ALA A 214 15.07 -16.43 10.74
N ALA A 215 16.11 -16.44 11.57
CA ALA A 215 16.00 -16.06 12.96
C ALA A 215 16.98 -14.93 13.29
N TYR A 216 16.52 -13.99 14.11
CA TYR A 216 17.33 -12.95 14.73
C TYR A 216 17.40 -13.22 16.24
N LEU A 217 18.61 -13.24 16.76
CA LEU A 217 18.92 -13.48 18.18
C LEU A 217 19.78 -12.33 18.71
N PRO A 218 19.22 -11.46 19.58
CA PRO A 218 20.01 -10.39 20.19
C PRO A 218 20.95 -10.93 21.26
N SER A 219 22.17 -10.41 21.32
CA SER A 219 23.12 -10.53 22.46
C SER A 219 23.33 -11.94 23.04
N TYR A 220 23.30 -12.99 22.21
CA TYR A 220 23.61 -14.36 22.68
C TYR A 220 25.09 -14.68 22.49
N GLU A 221 25.66 -15.39 23.46
CA GLU A 221 26.98 -16.00 23.33
C GLU A 221 26.95 -17.10 22.25
N LEU A 222 28.08 -17.32 21.58
CA LEU A 222 28.14 -18.27 20.47
C LEU A 222 27.67 -19.69 20.85
N ASP A 223 28.05 -20.16 22.02
CA ASP A 223 27.68 -21.50 22.51
C ASP A 223 26.16 -21.61 22.73
N GLU A 224 25.51 -20.54 23.19
CA GLU A 224 24.04 -20.49 23.35
C GLU A 224 23.35 -20.54 21.99
N VAL A 225 23.88 -19.82 20.99
CA VAL A 225 23.36 -19.83 19.61
C VAL A 225 23.50 -21.22 18.98
N LEU A 226 24.65 -21.88 19.19
CA LEU A 226 24.89 -23.23 18.65
C LEU A 226 23.92 -24.25 19.27
N ASN A 227 23.73 -24.20 20.58
CA ASN A 227 22.77 -25.06 21.30
C ASN A 227 21.34 -24.80 20.82
N PHE A 228 20.97 -23.52 20.61
CA PHE A 228 19.67 -23.15 20.08
C PHE A 228 19.45 -23.66 18.65
N ALA A 229 20.45 -23.49 17.76
CA ALA A 229 20.38 -23.98 16.39
C ALA A 229 20.33 -25.53 16.36
N GLN A 230 21.04 -26.21 17.27
CA GLN A 230 20.94 -27.67 17.45
C GLN A 230 19.52 -28.10 17.86
N THR A 231 18.89 -27.35 18.76
CA THR A 231 17.49 -27.61 19.18
C THR A 231 16.53 -27.47 17.99
N ILE A 232 16.77 -26.50 17.07
CA ILE A 232 15.98 -26.36 15.83
C ILE A 232 16.13 -27.58 14.94
N LEU A 233 17.36 -28.10 14.74
CA LEU A 233 17.62 -29.33 13.98
C LEU A 233 16.86 -30.53 14.56
N GLU A 234 16.94 -30.71 15.87
CA GLU A 234 16.25 -31.79 16.57
C GLU A 234 14.74 -31.66 16.49
N THR A 235 14.22 -30.44 16.62
CA THR A 235 12.78 -30.14 16.46
C THR A 235 12.32 -30.48 15.06
N ALA A 236 13.07 -30.11 14.02
CA ALA A 236 12.74 -30.46 12.65
C ALA A 236 12.63 -31.98 12.45
N ARG A 237 13.58 -32.76 12.99
CA ARG A 237 13.58 -34.24 12.91
C ARG A 237 12.36 -34.90 13.57
N THR A 238 11.66 -34.21 14.49
CA THR A 238 10.40 -34.69 15.08
C THR A 238 9.19 -34.57 14.13
N ILE A 239 9.35 -33.90 12.99
CA ILE A 239 8.29 -33.74 11.99
C ILE A 239 8.41 -34.89 10.97
N THR A 240 7.39 -35.71 10.89
CA THR A 240 7.32 -36.83 9.94
C THR A 240 6.46 -36.44 8.73
N VAL A 241 7.04 -36.60 7.53
CA VAL A 241 6.34 -36.38 6.28
C VAL A 241 5.64 -37.66 5.88
N GLN A 242 4.30 -37.68 5.91
CA GLN A 242 3.45 -38.81 5.56
C GLN A 242 3.88 -40.13 6.27
N ASN A 243 4.34 -40.04 7.53
CA ASN A 243 4.85 -41.17 8.32
C ASN A 243 5.98 -41.98 7.65
N GLN A 244 6.69 -41.40 6.67
CA GLN A 244 7.71 -42.12 5.91
C GLN A 244 9.14 -41.66 6.20
N ARG A 245 9.34 -40.35 6.35
CA ARG A 245 10.68 -39.80 6.63
C ARG A 245 10.60 -38.60 7.56
N SER A 246 11.61 -38.37 8.38
CA SER A 246 11.77 -37.17 9.19
C SER A 246 12.17 -35.97 8.30
N LEU A 247 11.66 -34.80 8.63
CA LEU A 247 12.10 -33.55 8.05
C LEU A 247 13.50 -33.23 8.57
N THR A 248 14.39 -32.77 7.68
CA THR A 248 15.68 -32.20 8.08
C THR A 248 15.82 -30.78 7.57
N VAL A 249 16.68 -30.01 8.20
CA VAL A 249 16.96 -28.63 7.81
C VAL A 249 18.46 -28.37 7.81
N SER A 250 18.91 -27.45 6.97
CA SER A 250 20.26 -26.91 7.00
C SER A 250 20.23 -25.50 7.58
N ILE A 251 21.21 -25.15 8.43
CA ILE A 251 21.28 -23.87 9.11
C ILE A 251 22.62 -23.20 8.85
N GLY A 252 22.59 -21.94 8.39
CA GLY A 252 23.76 -21.06 8.32
C GLY A 252 23.67 -19.99 9.38
N ILE A 253 24.75 -19.80 10.14
CA ILE A 253 24.83 -18.89 11.28
C ILE A 253 25.87 -17.81 10.99
N ALA A 254 25.51 -16.54 11.21
CA ALA A 254 26.46 -15.43 11.18
C ALA A 254 26.24 -14.47 12.34
N HIS A 255 27.31 -14.25 13.10
CA HIS A 255 27.32 -13.24 14.15
C HIS A 255 27.72 -11.88 13.59
N ARG A 256 27.03 -10.80 14.01
CA ARG A 256 27.37 -9.43 13.71
C ARG A 256 28.28 -8.86 14.80
N SER A 257 29.49 -8.44 14.44
CA SER A 257 30.28 -7.49 15.20
C SER A 257 29.92 -6.04 14.83
N SER A 258 30.25 -5.09 15.70
CA SER A 258 29.77 -3.70 15.68
C SER A 258 29.88 -2.95 14.35
N ASP A 259 30.82 -3.30 13.49
CA ASP A 259 31.13 -2.54 12.27
C ASP A 259 30.59 -3.17 10.97
N GLN A 260 29.75 -4.18 11.06
CA GLN A 260 29.26 -4.89 9.88
C GLN A 260 27.86 -4.43 9.48
N SER A 261 27.63 -4.25 8.16
CA SER A 261 26.29 -3.99 7.64
C SER A 261 25.42 -5.23 7.71
N PHE A 262 24.12 -5.03 7.81
CA PHE A 262 23.12 -6.09 7.76
C PHE A 262 23.29 -7.00 6.53
N GLU A 263 23.50 -6.39 5.36
CA GLU A 263 23.69 -7.12 4.10
C GLU A 263 24.91 -8.06 4.13
N ASN A 264 25.97 -7.64 4.81
CA ASN A 264 27.16 -8.46 4.98
C ASN A 264 26.88 -9.66 5.88
N VAL A 265 26.18 -9.46 7.00
CA VAL A 265 25.79 -10.55 7.92
C VAL A 265 24.90 -11.57 7.23
N MET A 266 23.89 -11.12 6.50
CA MET A 266 23.01 -12.00 5.71
C MET A 266 23.80 -12.82 4.69
N LYS A 267 24.70 -12.18 3.93
CA LYS A 267 25.55 -12.85 2.95
C LYS A 267 26.44 -13.92 3.59
N ARG A 268 26.98 -13.65 4.77
CA ARG A 268 27.80 -14.64 5.51
C ARG A 268 26.95 -15.82 5.98
N ALA A 269 25.76 -15.57 6.50
CA ALA A 269 24.81 -16.62 6.89
C ALA A 269 24.42 -17.50 5.68
N ASP A 270 24.13 -16.90 4.53
CA ASP A 270 23.84 -17.63 3.29
C ASP A 270 25.03 -18.50 2.85
N GLN A 271 26.26 -17.98 2.95
CA GLN A 271 27.46 -18.77 2.63
C GLN A 271 27.65 -19.96 3.59
N ALA A 272 27.33 -19.77 4.88
CA ALA A 272 27.36 -20.85 5.85
C ALA A 272 26.27 -21.90 5.56
N LEU A 273 25.04 -21.47 5.25
CA LEU A 273 23.95 -22.36 4.82
C LEU A 273 24.35 -23.19 3.58
N TYR A 274 24.97 -22.54 2.61
CA TYR A 274 25.45 -23.24 1.42
C TYR A 274 26.50 -24.31 1.76
N ARG A 275 27.43 -24.06 2.72
CA ARG A 275 28.36 -25.06 3.22
C ARG A 275 27.64 -26.22 3.91
N ALA A 276 26.64 -25.93 4.74
CA ALA A 276 25.84 -26.98 5.39
C ALA A 276 25.14 -27.86 4.36
N LYS A 277 24.55 -27.30 3.32
CA LYS A 277 23.92 -28.05 2.24
C LYS A 277 24.92 -28.92 1.46
N LYS A 278 26.14 -28.41 1.18
CA LYS A 278 27.21 -29.18 0.51
C LYS A 278 27.82 -30.26 1.36
N ALA A 279 27.93 -30.07 2.65
CA ALA A 279 28.52 -31.02 3.59
C ALA A 279 27.60 -32.21 3.94
N GLY A 280 26.43 -32.31 3.30
CA GLY A 280 25.51 -33.44 3.45
C GLY A 280 24.16 -33.10 4.10
N ARG A 281 23.86 -31.80 4.30
CA ARG A 281 22.61 -31.30 4.91
C ARG A 281 22.44 -31.75 6.38
N ASP A 282 21.24 -31.53 6.95
CA ASP A 282 20.87 -31.88 8.33
C ASP A 282 21.93 -31.44 9.36
N ARG A 283 22.42 -30.20 9.22
CA ARG A 283 23.46 -29.60 10.05
C ARG A 283 23.42 -28.09 10.09
N LEU A 284 24.20 -27.54 11.01
CA LEU A 284 24.52 -26.14 11.08
C LEU A 284 25.98 -25.88 10.66
N GLU A 285 26.23 -24.68 10.13
CA GLU A 285 27.56 -24.16 9.84
C GLU A 285 27.65 -22.70 10.27
N VAL A 286 28.79 -22.27 10.79
CA VAL A 286 29.07 -20.90 11.23
C VAL A 286 29.92 -20.17 10.20
N ALA A 287 29.64 -18.88 9.96
CA ALA A 287 30.32 -18.04 8.96
C ALA A 287 31.69 -17.55 9.43
#